data_2fceb92d35e79cf0edf0e4364da1648b
#
_entry.id   2fceb92d35e79cf0edf0e4364da1648b
#
_cell.length_a   1.000
_cell.length_b   1.000
_cell.length_c   1.000
_cell.angle_alpha   90.00
_cell.angle_beta   90.00
_cell.angle_gamma   90.00
#
_symmetry.space_group_name_H-M   'P 1'
#
loop_
_entity.id
_entity.type
_entity.pdbx_description
1 polymer ?
#
loop_
_entity_poly.entity_id
_entity_poly.type
_entity_poly.pdbx_seq_one_letter_code
_entity_poly.pdbx_strand_id
1 'polypeptide(L)'
;LDPATYGLTIWDLDREFYARGISGLHPTTESPRMPLGDLLGVLRDAYCRTIGVEYMHIQEPEEKAWIQRHVEGDGPNVPDDEKQHILDRLNAAEALEKFLATKYVGQKRFGLEGAESAIAILDALANDAADDQLDSMVLGMAHRGRLNVLVNIVGKSYGALFEEFEGGLDEHSIQGSGDVKYHLGESGRFSSRAGNTIPLELAANPSHLEAVDPVVLGMARARMDQVDPPGHYPVLPLLIHGDAAFAGQGVVAESLNLSQIQGYKVGGTIHLVINNQVGFTTTPDHSRSSVYPTDVAKMVQAPIFHVNGDDPEACVRVAHLAFAYRQRFNKDVVIDMWCYRRHGHNEGDDPSYTQPLMYRRIEEHRSVRKLYVESLVKRGDITIDEAEAAMDDFHEKLQEALDATRDSASAEPHEPRQREVMGAQPSPATGVPKEILDELNDVLCACPTDFVRHPKLDRQLEARNRMYDDGEVDWALAESMAFGSILREGQAIRLAGQDSRRGTFSHRHSTFVCYESGAEHSPLADVAEAHGTNLWIYDSLLSEYAALGFEYGYSLVNPSALVIWEAQFGDFMNGAQII
;
A
#
# COMPACT_ATOMS: atom_id res chain seq x y z
N LEU A 1 -8.10 32.48 -8.19
CA LEU A 1 -7.66 33.59 -7.35
C LEU A 1 -7.60 34.92 -8.14
N ASP A 2 -8.66 35.25 -8.88
CA ASP A 2 -8.77 36.56 -9.51
C ASP A 2 -9.37 37.58 -8.51
N PRO A 3 -8.62 38.62 -8.11
CA PRO A 3 -9.11 39.65 -7.19
C PRO A 3 -10.40 40.33 -7.68
N ALA A 4 -10.56 40.47 -9.00
CA ALA A 4 -11.73 41.09 -9.59
C ALA A 4 -13.04 40.36 -9.23
N THR A 5 -13.02 39.05 -9.02
CA THR A 5 -14.17 38.26 -8.59
C THR A 5 -14.69 38.71 -7.20
N TYR A 6 -13.80 39.29 -6.39
CA TYR A 6 -14.12 39.80 -5.04
C TYR A 6 -14.25 41.31 -4.99
N GLY A 7 -14.36 41.96 -6.15
CA GLY A 7 -14.48 43.43 -6.24
C GLY A 7 -13.20 44.20 -5.89
N LEU A 8 -12.03 43.47 -5.93
CA LEU A 8 -10.72 44.06 -5.70
C LEU A 8 -10.02 44.34 -7.03
N THR A 9 -9.10 45.30 -7.04
CA THR A 9 -8.36 45.73 -8.22
C THR A 9 -6.88 45.68 -7.99
N ILE A 10 -6.07 45.96 -9.01
CA ILE A 10 -4.60 46.07 -8.90
C ILE A 10 -4.16 47.14 -7.89
N TRP A 11 -5.00 48.14 -7.61
CA TRP A 11 -4.73 49.21 -6.65
C TRP A 11 -4.92 48.75 -5.20
N ASP A 12 -5.53 47.57 -4.98
CA ASP A 12 -5.70 46.98 -3.66
C ASP A 12 -4.55 46.05 -3.27
N LEU A 13 -3.56 45.80 -4.17
CA LEU A 13 -2.47 44.86 -3.92
C LEU A 13 -1.59 45.25 -2.72
N ASP A 14 -1.40 46.53 -2.46
CA ASP A 14 -0.64 47.04 -1.30
C ASP A 14 -1.51 47.20 -0.04
N ARG A 15 -2.81 46.96 -0.15
CA ARG A 15 -3.73 47.04 0.98
C ARG A 15 -3.57 45.88 1.91
N GLU A 16 -3.47 46.15 3.22
CA GLU A 16 -3.33 45.11 4.24
C GLU A 16 -4.67 44.43 4.54
N PHE A 17 -4.65 43.12 4.55
CA PHE A 17 -5.74 42.25 4.94
C PHE A 17 -5.38 41.45 6.18
N TYR A 18 -6.39 41.05 6.95
CA TYR A 18 -6.22 40.18 8.09
C TYR A 18 -5.98 38.75 7.62
N ALA A 19 -4.80 38.24 7.81
CA ALA A 19 -4.33 36.97 7.29
C ALA A 19 -4.15 35.88 8.39
N ARG A 20 -4.82 36.04 9.55
CA ARG A 20 -4.76 35.05 10.63
C ARG A 20 -5.39 33.73 10.16
N GLY A 21 -4.61 32.68 10.15
CA GLY A 21 -5.01 31.36 9.65
C GLY A 21 -4.28 30.93 8.39
N ILE A 22 -3.49 31.83 7.77
CA ILE A 22 -2.54 31.48 6.72
C ILE A 22 -1.20 31.20 7.36
N SER A 23 -0.70 29.98 7.13
CA SER A 23 0.45 29.44 7.87
C SER A 23 1.82 29.92 7.38
N GLY A 24 1.88 30.54 6.19
CA GLY A 24 3.11 31.15 5.66
C GLY A 24 3.57 32.45 6.35
N LEU A 25 2.84 32.91 7.35
CA LEU A 25 3.28 34.01 8.18
C LEU A 25 4.21 33.48 9.29
N HIS A 26 5.43 33.98 9.30
CA HIS A 26 6.40 33.69 10.37
C HIS A 26 5.74 33.90 11.76
N PRO A 27 5.87 32.94 12.72
CA PRO A 27 5.25 33.05 14.04
C PRO A 27 5.68 34.28 14.85
N THR A 28 6.69 35.00 14.38
CA THR A 28 7.25 36.21 15.01
C THR A 28 6.65 37.54 14.53
N THR A 29 5.73 37.53 13.55
CA THR A 29 5.05 38.73 13.11
C THR A 29 3.97 39.11 14.13
N GLU A 30 4.19 40.20 14.86
CA GLU A 30 3.23 40.77 15.82
C GLU A 30 1.90 41.23 15.17
N SER A 31 1.87 41.36 13.85
CA SER A 31 0.67 41.77 13.10
C SER A 31 0.14 40.61 12.24
N PRO A 32 -1.10 40.16 12.45
CA PRO A 32 -1.75 39.15 11.59
C PRO A 32 -2.24 39.77 10.28
N ARG A 33 -1.59 40.79 9.76
CA ARG A 33 -1.93 41.51 8.54
C ARG A 33 -0.83 41.36 7.50
N MET A 34 -1.23 41.26 6.26
CA MET A 34 -0.34 41.09 5.11
C MET A 34 -0.93 41.85 3.91
N PRO A 35 -0.11 42.45 3.03
CA PRO A 35 -0.57 43.01 1.77
C PRO A 35 -1.27 41.95 0.92
N LEU A 36 -2.29 42.37 0.17
CA LEU A 36 -3.04 41.48 -0.72
C LEU A 36 -2.10 40.80 -1.74
N GLY A 37 -1.11 41.50 -2.24
CA GLY A 37 -0.13 40.97 -3.19
C GLY A 37 0.62 39.76 -2.63
N ASP A 38 1.10 39.87 -1.41
CA ASP A 38 1.82 38.81 -0.72
C ASP A 38 0.89 37.63 -0.40
N LEU A 39 -0.32 37.94 0.09
CA LEU A 39 -1.38 36.95 0.32
C LEU A 39 -1.70 36.13 -0.93
N LEU A 40 -1.86 36.80 -2.07
CA LEU A 40 -2.08 36.14 -3.35
C LEU A 40 -0.86 35.33 -3.80
N GLY A 41 0.35 35.77 -3.47
CA GLY A 41 1.59 35.04 -3.69
C GLY A 41 1.56 33.70 -2.97
N VAL A 42 1.36 33.71 -1.65
CA VAL A 42 1.28 32.49 -0.83
C VAL A 42 0.19 31.53 -1.35
N LEU A 43 -1.02 32.05 -1.58
CA LEU A 43 -2.13 31.19 -2.06
C LEU A 43 -1.89 30.61 -3.46
N ARG A 44 -1.25 31.35 -4.36
CA ARG A 44 -0.90 30.85 -5.70
C ARG A 44 0.19 29.79 -5.62
N ASP A 45 1.19 30.02 -4.79
CA ASP A 45 2.28 29.06 -4.62
C ASP A 45 1.79 27.75 -3.97
N ALA A 46 0.91 27.86 -2.98
CA ALA A 46 0.37 26.71 -2.28
C ALA A 46 -0.66 25.89 -3.11
N TYR A 47 -1.54 26.56 -3.88
CA TYR A 47 -2.73 25.90 -4.43
C TYR A 47 -2.91 26.02 -5.95
N CYS A 48 -2.10 26.81 -6.65
CA CYS A 48 -2.34 27.10 -8.07
C CYS A 48 -1.15 26.79 -9.00
N ARG A 49 -0.11 26.12 -8.51
CA ARG A 49 1.02 25.64 -9.33
C ARG A 49 0.79 24.20 -9.78
N THR A 50 1.78 23.34 -9.61
CA THR A 50 1.79 21.95 -10.04
C THR A 50 1.32 20.96 -8.96
N ILE A 51 0.97 21.47 -7.77
CA ILE A 51 0.39 20.70 -6.66
C ILE A 51 -0.99 21.24 -6.33
N GLY A 52 -1.97 20.35 -6.21
CA GLY A 52 -3.29 20.61 -5.65
C GLY A 52 -3.48 19.81 -4.38
N VAL A 53 -4.21 20.34 -3.40
CA VAL A 53 -4.40 19.69 -2.11
C VAL A 53 -5.86 19.65 -1.72
N GLU A 54 -6.38 18.46 -1.43
CA GLU A 54 -7.72 18.28 -0.88
C GLU A 54 -7.64 17.79 0.57
N TYR A 55 -8.03 18.63 1.52
CA TYR A 55 -8.02 18.31 2.95
C TYR A 55 -9.20 18.90 3.72
N MET A 56 -10.04 19.70 3.06
CA MET A 56 -11.16 20.37 3.74
C MET A 56 -12.26 19.42 4.20
N HIS A 57 -12.30 18.20 3.65
CA HIS A 57 -13.21 17.13 4.07
C HIS A 57 -12.78 16.45 5.37
N ILE A 58 -11.54 16.62 5.81
CA ILE A 58 -11.04 16.12 7.10
C ILE A 58 -11.76 16.89 8.21
N GLN A 59 -12.23 16.19 9.23
CA GLN A 59 -12.94 16.83 10.34
C GLN A 59 -12.01 17.23 11.49
N GLU A 60 -10.91 16.51 11.67
CA GLU A 60 -9.96 16.76 12.75
C GLU A 60 -9.20 18.08 12.54
N PRO A 61 -9.33 19.06 13.45
CA PRO A 61 -8.72 20.37 13.28
C PRO A 61 -7.19 20.35 13.29
N GLU A 62 -6.57 19.46 14.06
CA GLU A 62 -5.11 19.34 14.16
C GLU A 62 -4.53 18.89 12.82
N GLU A 63 -5.14 17.90 12.16
CA GLU A 63 -4.71 17.41 10.85
C GLU A 63 -4.81 18.51 9.79
N LYS A 64 -5.93 19.22 9.73
CA LYS A 64 -6.10 20.34 8.80
C LYS A 64 -5.05 21.42 9.01
N ALA A 65 -4.83 21.82 10.26
CA ALA A 65 -3.86 22.85 10.59
C ALA A 65 -2.42 22.39 10.28
N TRP A 66 -2.14 21.11 10.43
CA TRP A 66 -0.83 20.55 10.08
C TRP A 66 -0.61 20.59 8.55
N ILE A 67 -1.56 20.10 7.77
CA ILE A 67 -1.49 20.13 6.30
C ILE A 67 -1.34 21.57 5.81
N GLN A 68 -2.18 22.47 6.30
CA GLN A 68 -2.15 23.87 5.91
C GLN A 68 -0.77 24.50 6.16
N ARG A 69 -0.16 24.27 7.32
CA ARG A 69 1.19 24.79 7.62
C ARG A 69 2.26 24.29 6.66
N HIS A 70 2.20 23.05 6.23
CA HIS A 70 3.18 22.46 5.32
C HIS A 70 2.97 22.84 3.86
N VAL A 71 1.74 23.15 3.49
CA VAL A 71 1.38 23.55 2.12
C VAL A 71 1.56 25.05 1.90
N GLU A 72 1.18 25.88 2.86
CA GLU A 72 1.22 27.35 2.78
C GLU A 72 2.55 27.95 3.27
N GLY A 73 3.41 27.16 3.91
CA GLY A 73 4.74 27.59 4.30
C GLY A 73 5.69 27.75 3.11
N ASP A 74 6.85 28.34 3.36
CA ASP A 74 7.94 28.37 2.37
C ASP A 74 8.30 26.92 2.04
N GLY A 75 7.90 26.48 0.85
CA GLY A 75 8.26 25.16 0.37
C GLY A 75 9.78 25.03 0.36
N PRO A 76 10.35 23.90 0.83
CA PRO A 76 11.80 23.72 0.78
C PRO A 76 12.27 23.90 -0.66
N ASN A 77 13.29 24.72 -0.83
CA ASN A 77 14.02 24.76 -2.08
C ASN A 77 14.69 23.39 -2.22
N VAL A 78 14.39 22.65 -3.27
CA VAL A 78 15.00 21.33 -3.49
C VAL A 78 16.51 21.51 -3.59
N PRO A 79 17.32 20.85 -2.74
CA PRO A 79 18.76 20.96 -2.80
C PRO A 79 19.34 20.47 -4.13
N ASP A 80 20.52 20.97 -4.52
CA ASP A 80 21.10 20.62 -5.83
C ASP A 80 21.46 19.13 -5.93
N ASP A 81 21.89 18.50 -4.84
CA ASP A 81 22.15 17.07 -4.77
C ASP A 81 20.86 16.24 -4.94
N GLU A 82 19.74 16.72 -4.45
CA GLU A 82 18.45 16.08 -4.64
C GLU A 82 17.92 16.26 -6.07
N LYS A 83 18.12 17.43 -6.68
CA LYS A 83 17.80 17.64 -8.10
C LYS A 83 18.57 16.68 -9.02
N GLN A 84 19.88 16.53 -8.73
CA GLN A 84 20.71 15.56 -9.46
C GLN A 84 20.22 14.13 -9.28
N HIS A 85 19.89 13.74 -8.03
CA HIS A 85 19.36 12.41 -7.74
C HIS A 85 18.02 12.15 -8.45
N ILE A 86 17.11 13.14 -8.48
CA ILE A 86 15.86 13.04 -9.24
C ILE A 86 16.14 12.80 -10.72
N LEU A 87 17.11 13.54 -11.31
CA LEU A 87 17.49 13.32 -12.69
C LEU A 87 18.05 11.91 -12.94
N ASP A 88 18.86 11.38 -12.03
CA ASP A 88 19.39 10.03 -12.12
C ASP A 88 18.28 8.97 -12.06
N ARG A 89 17.25 9.16 -11.23
CA ARG A 89 16.07 8.27 -11.20
C ARG A 89 15.28 8.32 -12.50
N LEU A 90 15.09 9.51 -13.06
CA LEU A 90 14.41 9.66 -14.38
C LEU A 90 15.24 9.08 -15.52
N ASN A 91 16.57 9.21 -15.48
CA ASN A 91 17.47 8.59 -16.45
C ASN A 91 17.34 7.05 -16.40
N ALA A 92 17.41 6.46 -15.20
CA ALA A 92 17.29 5.02 -15.00
C ALA A 92 15.93 4.50 -15.50
N ALA A 93 14.84 5.21 -15.17
CA ALA A 93 13.49 4.83 -15.57
C ALA A 93 13.31 4.89 -17.09
N GLU A 94 13.67 6.00 -17.73
CA GLU A 94 13.51 6.20 -19.19
C GLU A 94 14.44 5.29 -19.97
N ALA A 95 15.69 5.07 -19.51
CA ALA A 95 16.65 4.20 -20.18
C ALA A 95 16.16 2.75 -20.21
N LEU A 96 15.65 2.23 -19.07
CA LEU A 96 15.12 0.88 -19.01
C LEU A 96 13.95 0.68 -19.96
N GLU A 97 12.96 1.59 -19.96
CA GLU A 97 11.80 1.49 -20.85
C GLU A 97 12.20 1.49 -22.32
N LYS A 98 13.09 2.40 -22.74
CA LYS A 98 13.59 2.46 -24.12
C LYS A 98 14.39 1.22 -24.51
N PHE A 99 15.22 0.73 -23.59
CA PHE A 99 16.04 -0.46 -23.82
C PHE A 99 15.16 -1.68 -24.05
N LEU A 100 14.19 -1.93 -23.15
CA LEU A 100 13.25 -3.02 -23.29
C LEU A 100 12.40 -2.92 -24.56
N ALA A 101 11.94 -1.71 -24.91
CA ALA A 101 11.18 -1.48 -26.13
C ALA A 101 11.98 -1.82 -27.39
N THR A 102 13.28 -1.56 -27.39
CA THR A 102 14.17 -1.78 -28.53
C THR A 102 14.61 -3.25 -28.63
N LYS A 103 14.95 -3.90 -27.52
CA LYS A 103 15.50 -5.26 -27.50
C LYS A 103 14.43 -6.35 -27.53
N TYR A 104 13.26 -6.12 -26.95
CA TYR A 104 12.17 -7.09 -26.79
C TYR A 104 10.89 -6.63 -27.49
N VAL A 105 11.01 -6.35 -28.80
CA VAL A 105 9.90 -5.89 -29.63
C VAL A 105 8.73 -6.87 -29.59
N GLY A 106 7.53 -6.36 -29.30
CA GLY A 106 6.28 -7.13 -29.30
C GLY A 106 6.06 -8.00 -28.04
N GLN A 107 7.03 -8.07 -27.13
CA GLN A 107 6.79 -8.70 -25.83
C GLN A 107 6.06 -7.73 -24.88
N LYS A 108 5.07 -8.24 -24.16
CA LYS A 108 4.32 -7.43 -23.18
C LYS A 108 5.23 -6.95 -22.06
N ARG A 109 5.24 -5.65 -21.79
CA ARG A 109 6.02 -5.01 -20.73
C ARG A 109 5.23 -3.99 -19.91
N PHE A 110 4.07 -3.53 -20.37
CA PHE A 110 3.23 -2.53 -19.71
C PHE A 110 4.04 -1.31 -19.22
N GLY A 111 4.70 -0.66 -20.15
CA GLY A 111 5.69 0.38 -19.86
C GLY A 111 5.17 1.58 -19.06
N LEU A 112 6.12 2.27 -18.41
CA LEU A 112 5.87 3.41 -17.55
C LEU A 112 5.96 4.76 -18.29
N GLU A 113 6.27 4.76 -19.59
CA GLU A 113 6.55 5.99 -20.35
C GLU A 113 5.41 7.02 -20.27
N GLY A 114 5.74 8.19 -19.79
CA GLY A 114 4.82 9.29 -19.46
C GLY A 114 4.49 9.39 -17.97
N ALA A 115 4.96 8.46 -17.15
CA ALA A 115 4.75 8.42 -15.71
C ALA A 115 6.06 8.17 -14.93
N GLU A 116 7.22 8.51 -15.51
CA GLU A 116 8.54 8.21 -14.97
C GLU A 116 8.78 8.84 -13.58
N SER A 117 8.12 9.96 -13.27
CA SER A 117 8.17 10.60 -11.94
C SER A 117 7.65 9.70 -10.81
N ALA A 118 6.90 8.61 -11.12
CA ALA A 118 6.53 7.62 -10.12
C ALA A 118 7.77 6.97 -9.48
N ILE A 119 8.83 6.75 -10.25
CA ILE A 119 10.09 6.18 -9.72
C ILE A 119 10.75 7.17 -8.75
N ALA A 120 10.74 8.47 -9.03
CA ALA A 120 11.25 9.47 -8.11
C ALA A 120 10.42 9.57 -6.81
N ILE A 121 9.09 9.46 -6.90
CA ILE A 121 8.20 9.40 -5.72
C ILE A 121 8.53 8.17 -4.87
N LEU A 122 8.64 7.00 -5.48
CA LEU A 122 8.90 5.74 -4.78
C LEU A 122 10.28 5.72 -4.14
N ASP A 123 11.29 6.25 -4.83
CA ASP A 123 12.65 6.41 -4.31
C ASP A 123 12.67 7.35 -3.10
N ALA A 124 11.99 8.50 -3.15
CA ALA A 124 11.87 9.43 -2.05
C ALA A 124 11.19 8.80 -0.82
N LEU A 125 10.07 8.07 -1.02
CA LEU A 125 9.38 7.37 0.06
C LEU A 125 10.24 6.27 0.69
N ALA A 126 10.98 5.51 -0.12
CA ALA A 126 11.89 4.48 0.37
C ALA A 126 13.09 5.09 1.13
N ASN A 127 13.59 6.23 0.65
CA ASN A 127 14.64 6.98 1.31
C ASN A 127 14.18 7.49 2.69
N ASP A 128 13.00 8.12 2.77
CA ASP A 128 12.43 8.60 4.02
C ASP A 128 12.17 7.45 5.00
N ALA A 129 11.64 6.33 4.52
CA ALA A 129 11.37 5.15 5.35
C ALA A 129 12.65 4.52 5.91
N ALA A 130 13.73 4.48 5.10
CA ALA A 130 15.03 4.00 5.56
C ALA A 130 15.68 4.94 6.57
N ASP A 131 15.58 6.25 6.34
CA ASP A 131 16.19 7.26 7.20
C ASP A 131 15.42 7.43 8.53
N ASP A 132 14.11 7.21 8.53
CA ASP A 132 13.26 7.11 9.73
C ASP A 132 13.36 5.74 10.43
N GLN A 133 14.23 4.86 9.93
CA GLN A 133 14.53 3.54 10.50
C GLN A 133 13.30 2.62 10.64
N LEU A 134 12.40 2.64 9.67
CA LEU A 134 11.33 1.66 9.59
C LEU A 134 11.91 0.24 9.33
N ASP A 135 11.24 -0.77 9.84
CA ASP A 135 11.70 -2.17 9.74
C ASP A 135 11.58 -2.71 8.31
N SER A 136 10.54 -2.33 7.57
CA SER A 136 10.35 -2.75 6.18
C SER A 136 9.30 -1.94 5.44
N MET A 137 9.30 -2.06 4.11
CA MET A 137 8.22 -1.62 3.24
C MET A 137 7.58 -2.82 2.54
N VAL A 138 6.25 -2.81 2.40
CA VAL A 138 5.49 -3.80 1.63
C VAL A 138 4.74 -3.07 0.53
N LEU A 139 5.02 -3.44 -0.73
CA LEU A 139 4.47 -2.80 -1.91
C LEU A 139 3.43 -3.69 -2.59
N GLY A 140 2.32 -3.09 -3.03
CA GLY A 140 1.36 -3.72 -3.93
C GLY A 140 1.17 -2.87 -5.17
N MET A 141 1.08 -3.48 -6.33
CA MET A 141 0.86 -2.75 -7.57
C MET A 141 0.33 -3.65 -8.68
N ALA A 142 -0.37 -3.04 -9.64
CA ALA A 142 -0.73 -3.67 -10.90
C ALA A 142 0.50 -3.81 -11.84
N HIS A 143 0.22 -4.16 -13.10
CA HIS A 143 1.22 -4.45 -14.11
C HIS A 143 2.00 -3.22 -14.63
N ARG A 144 1.37 -2.02 -14.66
CA ARG A 144 1.97 -0.83 -15.28
C ARG A 144 3.18 -0.32 -14.50
N GLY A 145 4.33 -0.27 -15.17
CA GLY A 145 5.59 0.15 -14.56
C GLY A 145 6.20 -0.87 -13.61
N ARG A 146 5.61 -2.08 -13.45
CA ARG A 146 6.09 -3.08 -12.49
C ARG A 146 7.54 -3.48 -12.72
N LEU A 147 7.96 -3.67 -13.98
CA LEU A 147 9.36 -4.00 -14.30
C LEU A 147 10.32 -2.89 -13.87
N ASN A 148 9.91 -1.66 -14.05
CA ASN A 148 10.69 -0.49 -13.64
C ASN A 148 10.81 -0.39 -12.12
N VAL A 149 9.72 -0.63 -11.38
CA VAL A 149 9.72 -0.67 -9.91
C VAL A 149 10.58 -1.83 -9.39
N LEU A 150 10.47 -3.03 -9.99
CA LEU A 150 11.28 -4.18 -9.62
C LEU A 150 12.78 -3.88 -9.68
N VAL A 151 13.23 -3.23 -10.75
CA VAL A 151 14.66 -2.94 -10.97
C VAL A 151 15.10 -1.72 -10.17
N ASN A 152 14.42 -0.58 -10.32
CA ASN A 152 14.91 0.69 -9.81
C ASN A 152 14.57 0.96 -8.33
N ILE A 153 13.61 0.23 -7.76
CA ILE A 153 13.17 0.41 -6.36
C ILE A 153 13.47 -0.84 -5.52
N VAL A 154 13.01 -2.03 -5.98
CA VAL A 154 13.20 -3.28 -5.21
C VAL A 154 14.63 -3.81 -5.31
N GLY A 155 15.33 -3.49 -6.42
CA GLY A 155 16.72 -3.86 -6.61
C GLY A 155 16.93 -5.17 -7.36
N LYS A 156 15.93 -5.64 -8.13
CA LYS A 156 16.10 -6.76 -9.04
C LYS A 156 17.19 -6.46 -10.07
N SER A 157 18.14 -7.38 -10.26
CA SER A 157 19.21 -7.15 -11.21
C SER A 157 18.71 -7.11 -12.66
N TYR A 158 19.37 -6.33 -13.51
CA TYR A 158 19.08 -6.32 -14.94
C TYR A 158 19.21 -7.71 -15.57
N GLY A 159 20.23 -8.49 -15.15
CA GLY A 159 20.44 -9.86 -15.63
C GLY A 159 19.24 -10.75 -15.35
N ALA A 160 18.74 -10.78 -14.12
CA ALA A 160 17.55 -11.56 -13.75
C ALA A 160 16.30 -11.12 -14.54
N LEU A 161 16.14 -9.82 -14.78
CA LEU A 161 15.06 -9.33 -15.63
C LEU A 161 15.19 -9.81 -17.08
N PHE A 162 16.39 -9.78 -17.65
CA PHE A 162 16.62 -10.20 -19.04
C PHE A 162 16.47 -11.71 -19.21
N GLU A 163 16.88 -12.52 -18.22
CA GLU A 163 16.62 -13.96 -18.22
C GLU A 163 15.12 -14.28 -18.35
N GLU A 164 14.25 -13.54 -17.66
CA GLU A 164 12.80 -13.70 -17.78
C GLU A 164 12.27 -13.33 -19.18
N PHE A 165 12.93 -12.41 -19.89
CA PHE A 165 12.58 -12.06 -21.27
C PHE A 165 13.11 -13.07 -22.29
N GLU A 166 14.27 -13.68 -22.05
CA GLU A 166 14.91 -14.68 -22.94
C GLU A 166 14.34 -16.10 -22.75
N GLY A 167 13.33 -16.27 -21.88
CA GLY A 167 12.63 -17.55 -21.67
C GLY A 167 13.16 -18.40 -20.52
N GLY A 168 14.02 -17.84 -19.67
CA GLY A 168 14.54 -18.46 -18.45
C GLY A 168 13.54 -18.54 -17.30
N LEU A 169 12.24 -18.40 -17.56
CA LEU A 169 11.21 -18.60 -16.56
C LEU A 169 11.21 -20.06 -16.10
N ASP A 170 11.35 -20.28 -14.81
CA ASP A 170 11.24 -21.60 -14.19
C ASP A 170 9.85 -22.19 -14.53
N GLU A 171 9.81 -23.18 -15.41
CA GLU A 171 8.58 -23.91 -15.80
C GLU A 171 7.90 -24.57 -14.60
N HIS A 172 8.58 -24.61 -13.45
CA HIS A 172 8.10 -25.17 -12.20
C HIS A 172 7.76 -24.13 -11.13
N SER A 173 7.70 -22.84 -11.50
CA SER A 173 7.23 -21.84 -10.55
C SER A 173 5.81 -22.20 -10.12
N ILE A 174 5.53 -22.12 -8.84
CA ILE A 174 4.23 -22.43 -8.21
C ILE A 174 3.08 -21.64 -8.88
N GLN A 175 3.38 -20.58 -9.60
CA GLN A 175 2.43 -19.65 -10.20
C GLN A 175 2.06 -19.94 -11.67
N GLY A 176 2.56 -21.02 -12.28
CA GLY A 176 2.15 -21.50 -13.62
C GLY A 176 2.88 -20.84 -14.79
N SER A 177 2.63 -21.36 -16.00
CA SER A 177 3.30 -20.99 -17.24
C SER A 177 2.60 -19.81 -17.96
N GLY A 178 3.38 -18.90 -18.52
CA GLY A 178 2.96 -18.10 -19.70
C GLY A 178 2.70 -16.61 -19.53
N ASP A 179 2.19 -16.09 -18.41
CA ASP A 179 1.98 -14.63 -18.21
C ASP A 179 2.58 -14.14 -16.88
N VAL A 180 3.53 -14.84 -16.40
CA VAL A 180 3.89 -14.89 -14.99
C VAL A 180 4.79 -13.75 -14.54
N LYS A 181 5.65 -13.19 -15.42
CA LYS A 181 6.62 -12.16 -15.04
C LYS A 181 5.99 -10.86 -14.48
N TYR A 182 4.73 -10.56 -14.84
CA TYR A 182 4.00 -9.38 -14.30
C TYR A 182 3.28 -9.65 -12.99
N HIS A 183 3.24 -10.91 -12.56
CA HIS A 183 2.56 -11.32 -11.35
C HIS A 183 3.54 -11.69 -10.24
N LEU A 184 4.82 -11.92 -10.58
CA LEU A 184 5.83 -12.31 -9.61
C LEU A 184 6.09 -11.20 -8.59
N GLY A 185 6.17 -11.61 -7.31
CA GLY A 185 6.70 -10.80 -6.24
C GLY A 185 8.23 -10.80 -6.26
N GLU A 186 8.82 -9.90 -5.52
CA GLU A 186 10.26 -9.80 -5.36
C GLU A 186 10.59 -9.21 -3.99
N SER A 187 11.65 -9.68 -3.37
CA SER A 187 12.18 -9.12 -2.12
C SER A 187 13.55 -8.55 -2.35
N GLY A 188 13.80 -7.37 -1.84
CA GLY A 188 15.06 -6.67 -1.99
C GLY A 188 15.42 -5.81 -0.79
N ARG A 189 16.43 -4.97 -0.98
CA ARG A 189 16.88 -4.04 0.04
C ARG A 189 17.20 -2.69 -0.63
N PHE A 190 16.59 -1.65 -0.13
CA PHE A 190 16.88 -0.29 -0.57
C PHE A 190 17.94 0.35 0.32
N SER A 191 18.81 1.16 -0.26
CA SER A 191 19.80 1.96 0.45
C SER A 191 19.51 3.44 0.23
N SER A 192 19.30 4.17 1.33
CA SER A 192 19.08 5.61 1.26
C SER A 192 20.36 6.37 0.90
N ARG A 193 20.21 7.63 0.53
CA ARG A 193 21.34 8.53 0.29
C ARG A 193 22.21 8.76 1.54
N ALA A 194 21.62 8.65 2.73
CA ALA A 194 22.35 8.71 4.00
C ALA A 194 23.08 7.39 4.34
N GLY A 195 22.88 6.32 3.56
CA GLY A 195 23.49 5.01 3.76
C GLY A 195 22.69 4.07 4.68
N ASN A 196 21.49 4.47 5.11
CA ASN A 196 20.58 3.59 5.82
C ASN A 196 19.95 2.58 4.86
N THR A 197 19.55 1.42 5.36
CA THR A 197 18.97 0.38 4.51
C THR A 197 17.64 -0.10 5.05
N ILE A 198 16.69 -0.39 4.14
CA ILE A 198 15.39 -0.93 4.48
C ILE A 198 15.06 -2.14 3.60
N PRO A 199 14.56 -3.25 4.16
CA PRO A 199 13.98 -4.34 3.38
C PRO A 199 12.72 -3.88 2.65
N LEU A 200 12.61 -4.25 1.36
CA LEU A 200 11.41 -4.05 0.57
C LEU A 200 10.87 -5.37 0.06
N GLU A 201 9.56 -5.50 0.02
CA GLU A 201 8.90 -6.62 -0.61
C GLU A 201 7.79 -6.11 -1.52
N LEU A 202 7.86 -6.46 -2.81
CA LEU A 202 6.77 -6.29 -3.74
C LEU A 202 5.94 -7.57 -3.76
N ALA A 203 4.71 -7.49 -3.30
CA ALA A 203 3.82 -8.64 -3.25
C ALA A 203 3.54 -9.20 -4.65
N ALA A 204 3.45 -10.52 -4.75
CA ALA A 204 2.90 -11.17 -5.94
C ALA A 204 1.41 -10.82 -6.06
N ASN A 205 0.91 -10.70 -7.29
CA ASN A 205 -0.50 -10.39 -7.51
C ASN A 205 -1.01 -10.99 -8.82
N PRO A 206 -2.30 -11.33 -8.92
CA PRO A 206 -2.92 -11.73 -10.17
C PRO A 206 -3.23 -10.52 -11.06
N SER A 207 -3.78 -10.76 -12.25
CA SER A 207 -4.31 -9.70 -13.12
C SER A 207 -5.59 -9.03 -12.62
N HIS A 208 -6.17 -9.50 -11.53
CA HIS A 208 -7.35 -8.91 -10.90
C HIS A 208 -6.93 -7.60 -10.21
N LEU A 209 -7.21 -6.48 -10.86
CA LEU A 209 -6.78 -5.16 -10.38
C LEU A 209 -7.31 -4.88 -8.96
N GLU A 210 -6.43 -4.35 -8.11
CA GLU A 210 -6.66 -3.98 -6.71
C GLU A 210 -6.85 -5.17 -5.73
N ALA A 211 -6.83 -6.44 -6.22
CA ALA A 211 -6.91 -7.62 -5.34
C ALA A 211 -5.74 -7.68 -4.35
N VAL A 212 -4.61 -7.11 -4.70
CA VAL A 212 -3.40 -7.07 -3.88
C VAL A 212 -3.49 -6.09 -2.70
N ASP A 213 -4.41 -5.12 -2.73
CA ASP A 213 -4.51 -4.08 -1.69
C ASP A 213 -4.68 -4.68 -0.29
N PRO A 214 -5.72 -5.47 0.00
CA PRO A 214 -5.89 -6.05 1.31
C PRO A 214 -4.78 -7.07 1.64
N VAL A 215 -4.21 -7.74 0.64
CA VAL A 215 -3.09 -8.67 0.85
C VAL A 215 -1.88 -7.95 1.42
N VAL A 216 -1.49 -6.81 0.84
CA VAL A 216 -0.39 -5.97 1.35
C VAL A 216 -0.66 -5.48 2.77
N LEU A 217 -1.91 -5.08 3.06
CA LEU A 217 -2.30 -4.67 4.41
C LEU A 217 -2.14 -5.82 5.41
N GLY A 218 -2.56 -7.02 5.03
CA GLY A 218 -2.39 -8.24 5.84
C GLY A 218 -0.91 -8.59 6.07
N MET A 219 -0.08 -8.53 5.04
CA MET A 219 1.37 -8.74 5.12
C MET A 219 2.03 -7.73 6.08
N ALA A 220 1.69 -6.45 5.96
CA ALA A 220 2.20 -5.39 6.83
C ALA A 220 1.77 -5.63 8.28
N ARG A 221 0.50 -5.96 8.52
CA ARG A 221 -0.02 -6.24 9.85
C ARG A 221 0.67 -7.43 10.50
N ALA A 222 0.88 -8.52 9.77
CA ALA A 222 1.54 -9.70 10.30
C ALA A 222 2.97 -9.41 10.78
N ARG A 223 3.70 -8.54 10.08
CA ARG A 223 5.03 -8.07 10.52
C ARG A 223 4.95 -7.24 11.80
N MET A 224 3.96 -6.34 11.87
CA MET A 224 3.76 -5.50 13.05
C MET A 224 3.36 -6.29 14.30
N ASP A 225 2.56 -7.34 14.14
CA ASP A 225 2.15 -8.19 15.25
C ASP A 225 3.30 -9.08 15.79
N GLN A 226 4.41 -9.18 15.06
CA GLN A 226 5.64 -9.86 15.48
C GLN A 226 6.65 -8.94 16.19
N VAL A 227 6.38 -7.62 16.22
CA VAL A 227 7.27 -6.62 16.83
C VAL A 227 6.72 -6.20 18.20
N ASP A 228 7.62 -6.09 19.18
CA ASP A 228 7.33 -5.58 20.51
C ASP A 228 7.99 -4.19 20.71
N PRO A 229 7.30 -3.16 21.22
CA PRO A 229 5.98 -3.18 21.85
C PRO A 229 4.82 -3.02 20.85
N PRO A 230 3.61 -3.52 21.19
CA PRO A 230 2.43 -3.35 20.35
C PRO A 230 2.03 -1.87 20.22
N GLY A 231 1.49 -1.51 19.06
CA GLY A 231 1.06 -0.13 18.76
C GLY A 231 2.13 0.73 18.06
N HIS A 232 3.31 0.19 17.86
CA HIS A 232 4.30 0.75 16.92
C HIS A 232 4.00 0.30 15.49
N TYR A 233 4.17 1.19 14.52
CA TYR A 233 3.87 0.93 13.10
C TYR A 233 5.15 1.02 12.24
N PRO A 234 6.11 0.09 12.43
CA PRO A 234 7.43 0.16 11.82
C PRO A 234 7.44 -0.33 10.35
N VAL A 235 6.30 -0.73 9.82
CA VAL A 235 6.17 -1.20 8.43
C VAL A 235 5.40 -0.16 7.63
N LEU A 236 5.90 0.17 6.44
CA LEU A 236 5.22 1.06 5.50
C LEU A 236 4.52 0.26 4.41
N PRO A 237 3.19 0.10 4.43
CA PRO A 237 2.45 -0.36 3.27
C PRO A 237 2.35 0.75 2.23
N LEU A 238 2.64 0.42 0.97
CA LEU A 238 2.56 1.30 -0.18
C LEU A 238 1.80 0.62 -1.30
N LEU A 239 0.72 1.24 -1.76
CA LEU A 239 -0.13 0.74 -2.83
C LEU A 239 -0.07 1.65 -4.05
N ILE A 240 0.19 1.08 -5.23
CA ILE A 240 0.31 1.79 -6.50
C ILE A 240 -0.85 1.39 -7.40
N HIS A 241 -1.69 2.34 -7.73
CA HIS A 241 -2.97 2.15 -8.40
C HIS A 241 -2.99 2.77 -9.81
N GLY A 242 -3.82 2.23 -10.68
CA GLY A 242 -4.29 2.95 -11.86
C GLY A 242 -5.55 3.75 -11.52
N ASP A 243 -5.75 4.92 -12.15
CA ASP A 243 -6.88 5.81 -11.85
C ASP A 243 -8.25 5.18 -12.05
N ALA A 244 -8.44 4.44 -13.14
CA ALA A 244 -9.70 3.77 -13.41
C ALA A 244 -9.99 2.62 -12.43
N ALA A 245 -8.96 1.88 -12.01
CA ALA A 245 -9.09 0.80 -11.04
C ALA A 245 -9.37 1.33 -9.63
N PHE A 246 -8.64 2.35 -9.19
CA PHE A 246 -8.84 2.98 -7.89
C PHE A 246 -10.26 3.53 -7.71
N ALA A 247 -10.79 4.18 -8.76
CA ALA A 247 -12.16 4.69 -8.73
C ALA A 247 -13.23 3.60 -8.85
N GLY A 248 -12.94 2.49 -9.57
CA GLY A 248 -13.98 1.56 -10.02
C GLY A 248 -14.05 0.23 -9.26
N GLN A 249 -12.95 -0.24 -8.69
CA GLN A 249 -12.91 -1.52 -7.98
C GLN A 249 -13.41 -1.38 -6.55
N GLY A 250 -14.47 -2.13 -6.19
CA GLY A 250 -15.08 -2.05 -4.85
C GLY A 250 -14.10 -2.42 -3.72
N VAL A 251 -13.14 -3.29 -3.98
CA VAL A 251 -12.13 -3.70 -2.99
C VAL A 251 -11.25 -2.55 -2.52
N VAL A 252 -11.09 -1.47 -3.31
CA VAL A 252 -10.40 -0.24 -2.89
C VAL A 252 -11.13 0.40 -1.71
N ALA A 253 -12.45 0.60 -1.84
CA ALA A 253 -13.27 1.16 -0.75
C ALA A 253 -13.27 0.25 0.49
N GLU A 254 -13.31 -1.06 0.30
CA GLU A 254 -13.22 -2.03 1.37
C GLU A 254 -11.85 -1.94 2.08
N SER A 255 -10.74 -1.88 1.34
CA SER A 255 -9.38 -1.77 1.87
C SER A 255 -9.16 -0.45 2.62
N LEU A 256 -9.62 0.67 2.07
CA LEU A 256 -9.61 1.97 2.75
C LEU A 256 -10.37 1.91 4.08
N ASN A 257 -11.51 1.20 4.11
CA ASN A 257 -12.31 1.09 5.33
C ASN A 257 -11.64 0.24 6.42
N LEU A 258 -10.66 -0.62 6.09
CA LEU A 258 -9.85 -1.35 7.06
C LEU A 258 -8.88 -0.45 7.86
N SER A 259 -8.52 0.70 7.33
CA SER A 259 -7.36 1.53 7.75
C SER A 259 -7.34 1.91 9.24
N GLN A 260 -8.49 2.07 9.90
CA GLN A 260 -8.59 2.48 11.30
C GLN A 260 -9.30 1.45 12.20
N ILE A 261 -9.71 0.30 11.65
CA ILE A 261 -10.33 -0.78 12.42
C ILE A 261 -9.26 -1.51 13.23
N GLN A 262 -9.49 -1.71 14.52
CA GLN A 262 -8.51 -2.22 15.49
C GLN A 262 -7.78 -3.49 15.03
N GLY A 263 -8.50 -4.47 14.49
CA GLY A 263 -7.92 -5.75 14.03
C GLY A 263 -7.13 -5.66 12.72
N TYR A 264 -7.24 -4.53 12.00
CA TYR A 264 -6.76 -4.36 10.62
C TYR A 264 -5.80 -3.18 10.44
N LYS A 265 -5.79 -2.25 11.38
CA LYS A 265 -4.98 -1.03 11.33
C LYS A 265 -3.50 -1.32 11.14
N VAL A 266 -2.88 -0.61 10.19
CA VAL A 266 -1.45 -0.72 9.82
C VAL A 266 -0.67 0.59 9.97
N GLY A 267 -1.23 1.56 10.70
CA GLY A 267 -0.57 2.86 10.92
C GLY A 267 -0.51 3.76 9.70
N GLY A 268 -1.45 3.58 8.77
CA GLY A 268 -1.58 4.35 7.55
C GLY A 268 -0.84 3.75 6.36
N THR A 269 -1.51 3.78 5.23
CA THR A 269 -1.02 3.36 3.91
C THR A 269 -0.78 4.58 3.04
N ILE A 270 0.29 4.59 2.27
CA ILE A 270 0.49 5.58 1.22
C ILE A 270 -0.05 4.99 -0.08
N HIS A 271 -1.01 5.67 -0.69
CA HIS A 271 -1.61 5.31 -1.97
C HIS A 271 -1.05 6.21 -3.07
N LEU A 272 -0.37 5.65 -4.06
CA LEU A 272 0.11 6.35 -5.25
C LEU A 272 -0.78 5.99 -6.43
N VAL A 273 -1.60 6.93 -6.88
CA VAL A 273 -2.43 6.76 -8.09
C VAL A 273 -1.68 7.30 -9.30
N ILE A 274 -1.31 6.40 -10.22
CA ILE A 274 -0.76 6.76 -11.52
C ILE A 274 -1.92 7.12 -12.45
N ASN A 275 -2.30 8.40 -12.42
CA ASN A 275 -3.45 8.92 -13.12
C ASN A 275 -3.09 9.31 -14.56
N ASN A 276 -3.10 8.33 -15.45
CA ASN A 276 -2.84 8.56 -16.87
C ASN A 276 -4.11 8.90 -17.67
N GLN A 277 -5.24 9.10 -17.01
CA GLN A 277 -6.50 9.61 -17.55
C GLN A 277 -7.16 8.69 -18.61
N VAL A 278 -6.82 7.40 -18.60
CA VAL A 278 -7.43 6.41 -19.49
C VAL A 278 -7.36 5.00 -18.87
N GLY A 279 -8.50 4.32 -18.78
CA GLY A 279 -8.56 2.92 -18.37
C GLY A 279 -8.64 2.00 -19.59
N PHE A 280 -7.53 1.40 -20.01
CA PHE A 280 -7.39 0.69 -21.28
C PHE A 280 -7.77 1.58 -22.47
N THR A 281 -9.05 1.61 -22.85
CA THR A 281 -9.64 2.49 -23.89
C THR A 281 -10.74 3.42 -23.35
N THR A 282 -11.03 3.36 -22.05
CA THR A 282 -12.15 4.07 -21.42
C THR A 282 -11.68 5.42 -20.87
N THR A 283 -12.32 6.49 -21.33
CA THR A 283 -12.07 7.85 -20.83
C THR A 283 -12.67 8.05 -19.43
N PRO A 284 -12.21 9.07 -18.66
CA PRO A 284 -12.76 9.37 -17.35
C PRO A 284 -14.28 9.55 -17.33
N ASP A 285 -14.86 10.21 -18.32
CA ASP A 285 -16.29 10.47 -18.45
C ASP A 285 -17.15 9.19 -18.52
N HIS A 286 -16.54 8.07 -18.94
CA HIS A 286 -17.19 6.77 -19.02
C HIS A 286 -16.77 5.80 -17.91
N SER A 287 -15.75 6.17 -17.11
CA SER A 287 -15.20 5.28 -16.07
C SER A 287 -15.62 5.64 -14.65
N ARG A 288 -15.98 6.91 -14.39
CA ARG A 288 -16.37 7.37 -13.05
C ARG A 288 -17.33 8.56 -13.10
N SER A 289 -18.13 8.69 -12.04
CA SER A 289 -19.02 9.85 -11.84
C SER A 289 -18.34 10.96 -11.05
N SER A 290 -17.27 10.66 -10.34
CA SER A 290 -16.51 11.63 -9.54
C SER A 290 -15.58 12.48 -10.42
N VAL A 291 -15.21 13.66 -9.94
CA VAL A 291 -14.25 14.54 -10.63
C VAL A 291 -12.88 13.90 -10.65
N TYR A 292 -12.42 13.41 -9.49
CA TYR A 292 -11.14 12.74 -9.34
C TYR A 292 -11.30 11.23 -9.08
N PRO A 293 -10.38 10.39 -9.54
CA PRO A 293 -10.40 8.97 -9.20
C PRO A 293 -10.25 8.74 -7.70
N THR A 294 -9.64 9.68 -7.01
CA THR A 294 -9.30 9.65 -5.59
C THR A 294 -10.43 10.07 -4.65
N ASP A 295 -11.58 10.48 -5.19
CA ASP A 295 -12.73 10.90 -4.37
C ASP A 295 -13.23 9.81 -3.40
N VAL A 296 -13.00 8.53 -3.71
CA VAL A 296 -13.31 7.41 -2.81
C VAL A 296 -12.56 7.47 -1.49
N ALA A 297 -11.35 8.02 -1.46
CA ALA A 297 -10.54 8.12 -0.25
C ALA A 297 -11.07 9.19 0.75
N LYS A 298 -11.92 10.09 0.30
CA LYS A 298 -12.60 11.07 1.18
C LYS A 298 -13.51 10.38 2.19
N MET A 299 -13.97 9.17 1.89
CA MET A 299 -14.78 8.35 2.80
C MET A 299 -14.09 8.13 4.16
N VAL A 300 -12.79 7.92 4.16
CA VAL A 300 -11.96 7.71 5.35
C VAL A 300 -11.21 8.97 5.78
N GLN A 301 -11.55 10.12 5.19
CA GLN A 301 -10.95 11.42 5.47
C GLN A 301 -9.43 11.47 5.22
N ALA A 302 -8.93 10.70 4.26
CA ALA A 302 -7.54 10.75 3.84
C ALA A 302 -7.25 12.06 3.08
N PRO A 303 -6.16 12.77 3.36
CA PRO A 303 -5.75 13.90 2.52
C PRO A 303 -5.32 13.41 1.13
N ILE A 304 -5.58 14.23 0.12
CA ILE A 304 -5.26 13.92 -1.27
C ILE A 304 -4.36 15.03 -1.82
N PHE A 305 -3.21 14.62 -2.32
CA PHE A 305 -2.24 15.50 -2.97
C PHE A 305 -2.22 15.20 -4.47
N HIS A 306 -2.78 16.11 -5.27
CA HIS A 306 -2.67 16.05 -6.72
C HIS A 306 -1.35 16.68 -7.15
N VAL A 307 -0.61 16.02 -8.02
CA VAL A 307 0.66 16.54 -8.51
C VAL A 307 0.82 16.28 -10.01
N ASN A 308 1.36 17.27 -10.73
CA ASN A 308 1.69 17.10 -12.14
C ASN A 308 2.95 16.25 -12.29
N GLY A 309 2.84 15.09 -12.93
CA GLY A 309 3.95 14.17 -13.19
C GLY A 309 5.07 14.75 -14.08
N ASP A 310 4.84 15.85 -14.79
CA ASP A 310 5.87 16.56 -15.53
C ASP A 310 6.75 17.47 -14.64
N ASP A 311 6.41 17.58 -13.34
CA ASP A 311 7.19 18.32 -12.35
C ASP A 311 7.72 17.34 -11.27
N PRO A 312 8.87 16.70 -11.54
CA PRO A 312 9.41 15.69 -10.63
C PRO A 312 9.85 16.25 -9.26
N GLU A 313 10.24 17.52 -9.17
CA GLU A 313 10.55 18.17 -7.89
C GLU A 313 9.27 18.30 -7.04
N ALA A 314 8.15 18.70 -7.65
CA ALA A 314 6.86 18.73 -6.96
C ALA A 314 6.41 17.32 -6.55
N CYS A 315 6.66 16.30 -7.39
CA CYS A 315 6.36 14.90 -7.09
C CYS A 315 7.12 14.41 -5.84
N VAL A 316 8.41 14.67 -5.74
CA VAL A 316 9.24 14.31 -4.58
C VAL A 316 8.80 15.10 -3.33
N ARG A 317 8.51 16.39 -3.45
CA ARG A 317 7.96 17.19 -2.35
C ARG A 317 6.67 16.62 -1.79
N VAL A 318 5.76 16.17 -2.65
CA VAL A 318 4.49 15.54 -2.23
C VAL A 318 4.76 14.19 -1.56
N ALA A 319 5.75 13.42 -2.02
CA ALA A 319 6.15 12.16 -1.40
C ALA A 319 6.61 12.37 0.05
N HIS A 320 7.52 13.33 0.29
CA HIS A 320 7.96 13.69 1.65
C HIS A 320 6.79 14.15 2.54
N LEU A 321 5.88 14.95 1.99
CA LEU A 321 4.72 15.44 2.73
C LEU A 321 3.76 14.30 3.10
N ALA A 322 3.52 13.38 2.19
CA ALA A 322 2.69 12.20 2.41
C ALA A 322 3.31 11.27 3.47
N PHE A 323 4.62 11.03 3.41
CA PHE A 323 5.33 10.26 4.41
C PHE A 323 5.24 10.91 5.79
N ALA A 324 5.54 12.21 5.89
CA ALA A 324 5.49 12.95 7.15
C ALA A 324 4.07 12.97 7.77
N TYR A 325 3.02 13.09 6.95
CA TYR A 325 1.64 13.00 7.41
C TYR A 325 1.33 11.60 7.98
N ARG A 326 1.68 10.56 7.24
CA ARG A 326 1.49 9.16 7.67
C ARG A 326 2.18 8.89 9.01
N GLN A 327 3.44 9.30 9.14
CA GLN A 327 4.21 9.11 10.39
C GLN A 327 3.61 9.90 11.56
N ARG A 328 3.10 11.09 11.31
CA ARG A 328 2.51 11.93 12.36
C ARG A 328 1.15 11.44 12.85
N PHE A 329 0.28 10.98 11.95
CA PHE A 329 -1.13 10.70 12.27
C PHE A 329 -1.48 9.22 12.20
N ASN A 330 -0.62 8.37 11.69
CA ASN A 330 -0.89 6.95 11.46
C ASN A 330 -2.18 6.70 10.68
N LYS A 331 -2.39 7.48 9.62
CA LYS A 331 -3.55 7.45 8.72
C LYS A 331 -3.12 7.36 7.27
N ASP A 332 -4.05 6.90 6.44
CA ASP A 332 -3.86 6.82 5.00
C ASP A 332 -3.71 8.20 4.37
N VAL A 333 -2.96 8.25 3.29
CA VAL A 333 -2.74 9.44 2.47
C VAL A 333 -2.66 9.04 1.00
N VAL A 334 -3.19 9.89 0.13
CA VAL A 334 -3.25 9.62 -1.31
C VAL A 334 -2.44 10.65 -2.09
N ILE A 335 -1.59 10.16 -2.97
CA ILE A 335 -0.88 10.94 -4.00
C ILE A 335 -1.54 10.64 -5.34
N ASP A 336 -2.18 11.61 -5.96
CA ASP A 336 -2.75 11.53 -7.31
C ASP A 336 -1.78 12.15 -8.31
N MET A 337 -0.92 11.34 -8.90
CA MET A 337 0.07 11.78 -9.89
C MET A 337 -0.56 11.87 -11.28
N TRP A 338 -0.88 13.08 -11.72
CA TRP A 338 -1.41 13.36 -13.06
C TRP A 338 -0.32 13.24 -14.11
N CYS A 339 -0.49 12.26 -14.99
CA CYS A 339 0.46 11.92 -16.03
C CYS A 339 -0.26 11.49 -17.32
N TYR A 340 0.45 10.86 -18.21
CA TYR A 340 -0.11 10.29 -19.43
C TYR A 340 0.51 8.91 -19.70
N ARG A 341 -0.12 8.14 -20.56
CA ARG A 341 0.39 6.88 -21.07
C ARG A 341 0.85 7.08 -22.51
N ARG A 342 2.15 6.99 -22.76
CA ARG A 342 2.72 7.30 -24.09
C ARG A 342 2.32 6.31 -25.16
N HIS A 343 2.25 5.03 -24.85
CA HIS A 343 1.92 3.94 -25.78
C HIS A 343 0.53 3.36 -25.48
N GLY A 344 0.13 2.32 -26.21
CA GLY A 344 -1.11 1.59 -25.95
C GLY A 344 -1.12 0.92 -24.58
N HIS A 345 -2.23 0.28 -24.25
CA HIS A 345 -2.36 -0.46 -23.00
C HIS A 345 -1.27 -1.54 -22.89
N ASN A 346 -1.02 -2.22 -23.98
CA ASN A 346 0.11 -3.13 -24.19
C ASN A 346 0.68 -2.92 -25.59
N GLU A 347 1.70 -3.68 -25.96
CA GLU A 347 2.46 -3.54 -27.21
C GLU A 347 1.67 -3.91 -28.48
N GLY A 348 0.51 -4.57 -28.31
CA GLY A 348 -0.40 -4.87 -29.43
C GLY A 348 -1.57 -3.89 -29.58
N ASP A 349 -1.67 -2.87 -28.70
CA ASP A 349 -2.77 -1.92 -28.68
C ASP A 349 -2.36 -0.60 -29.34
N ASP A 350 -3.21 -0.09 -30.25
CA ASP A 350 -3.07 1.26 -30.81
C ASP A 350 -4.16 2.18 -30.22
N PRO A 351 -3.80 3.02 -29.26
CA PRO A 351 -4.77 3.87 -28.58
C PRO A 351 -5.30 5.02 -29.44
N SER A 352 -4.70 5.30 -30.59
CA SER A 352 -5.16 6.36 -31.51
C SER A 352 -6.53 6.04 -32.12
N TYR A 353 -6.93 4.77 -32.14
CA TYR A 353 -8.27 4.36 -32.61
C TYR A 353 -9.41 4.87 -31.71
N THR A 354 -9.17 4.95 -30.42
CA THR A 354 -10.20 5.36 -29.45
C THR A 354 -9.97 6.76 -28.88
N GLN A 355 -8.72 7.20 -28.72
CA GLN A 355 -8.35 8.51 -28.18
C GLN A 355 -7.46 9.33 -29.13
N PRO A 356 -7.89 9.62 -30.38
CA PRO A 356 -7.03 10.26 -31.37
C PRO A 356 -6.56 11.67 -30.98
N LEU A 357 -7.40 12.44 -30.30
CA LEU A 357 -7.04 13.80 -29.88
C LEU A 357 -6.02 13.81 -28.74
N MET A 358 -6.18 12.90 -27.78
CA MET A 358 -5.25 12.74 -26.66
C MET A 358 -3.88 12.30 -27.20
N TYR A 359 -3.83 11.27 -28.03
CA TYR A 359 -2.56 10.72 -28.51
C TYR A 359 -1.83 11.64 -29.49
N ARG A 360 -2.52 12.47 -30.25
CA ARG A 360 -1.88 13.54 -31.02
C ARG A 360 -1.12 14.52 -30.12
N ARG A 361 -1.69 14.89 -28.97
CA ARG A 361 -1.02 15.75 -27.99
C ARG A 361 0.14 15.04 -27.31
N ILE A 362 -0.01 13.73 -26.99
CA ILE A 362 1.04 12.93 -26.37
C ILE A 362 2.23 12.74 -27.31
N GLU A 363 2.02 12.57 -28.61
CA GLU A 363 3.09 12.48 -29.62
C GLU A 363 3.94 13.76 -29.67
N GLU A 364 3.31 14.92 -29.57
CA GLU A 364 3.99 16.23 -29.55
C GLU A 364 4.64 16.52 -28.18
N HIS A 365 4.25 15.81 -27.12
CA HIS A 365 4.72 16.03 -25.76
C HIS A 365 6.10 15.40 -25.54
N ARG A 366 7.01 16.16 -24.96
CA ARG A 366 8.35 15.69 -24.60
C ARG A 366 8.30 14.78 -23.39
N SER A 367 9.28 13.87 -23.24
CA SER A 367 9.36 13.04 -22.04
C SER A 367 9.63 13.88 -20.78
N VAL A 368 9.19 13.37 -19.62
CA VAL A 368 9.38 14.02 -18.31
C VAL A 368 10.86 14.38 -18.10
N ARG A 369 11.75 13.42 -18.39
CA ARG A 369 13.20 13.65 -18.30
C ARG A 369 13.66 14.84 -19.15
N LYS A 370 13.22 14.94 -20.41
CA LYS A 370 13.61 16.05 -21.29
C LYS A 370 13.12 17.39 -20.78
N LEU A 371 11.87 17.44 -20.27
CA LEU A 371 11.33 18.67 -19.68
C LEU A 371 12.12 19.07 -18.43
N TYR A 372 12.51 18.09 -17.63
CA TYR A 372 13.28 18.35 -16.41
C TYR A 372 14.70 18.82 -16.73
N VAL A 373 15.41 18.17 -17.65
CA VAL A 373 16.74 18.61 -18.13
C VAL A 373 16.69 20.05 -18.64
N GLU A 374 15.71 20.40 -19.46
CA GLU A 374 15.57 21.79 -19.95
C GLU A 374 15.35 22.78 -18.79
N SER A 375 14.59 22.39 -17.78
CA SER A 375 14.39 23.23 -16.59
C SER A 375 15.69 23.42 -15.81
N LEU A 376 16.46 22.34 -15.57
CA LEU A 376 17.75 22.38 -14.88
C LEU A 376 18.78 23.23 -15.65
N VAL A 377 18.89 23.03 -16.96
CA VAL A 377 19.80 23.82 -17.82
C VAL A 377 19.41 25.30 -17.81
N LYS A 378 18.12 25.61 -17.93
CA LYS A 378 17.62 26.99 -17.87
C LYS A 378 17.93 27.69 -16.55
N ARG A 379 17.92 26.97 -15.45
CA ARG A 379 18.29 27.49 -14.13
C ARG A 379 19.81 27.54 -13.92
N GLY A 380 20.58 26.83 -14.74
CA GLY A 380 22.03 26.74 -14.63
C GLY A 380 22.50 25.67 -13.63
N ASP A 381 21.62 24.74 -13.26
CA ASP A 381 21.93 23.65 -12.32
C ASP A 381 22.84 22.59 -12.97
N ILE A 382 22.68 22.34 -14.30
CA ILE A 382 23.50 21.40 -15.09
C ILE A 382 23.73 21.90 -16.51
N THR A 383 24.66 21.29 -17.24
CA THR A 383 24.86 21.47 -18.69
C THR A 383 24.15 20.38 -19.49
N ILE A 384 23.93 20.63 -20.79
CA ILE A 384 23.36 19.63 -21.71
C ILE A 384 24.28 18.42 -21.83
N ASP A 385 25.59 18.65 -21.95
CA ASP A 385 26.59 17.59 -22.10
C ASP A 385 26.62 16.64 -20.87
N GLU A 386 26.49 17.18 -19.65
CA GLU A 386 26.35 16.38 -18.43
C GLU A 386 25.09 15.52 -18.42
N ALA A 387 23.97 16.07 -18.87
CA ALA A 387 22.69 15.34 -18.94
C ALA A 387 22.71 14.22 -19.99
N GLU A 388 23.37 14.43 -21.14
CA GLU A 388 23.52 13.41 -22.19
C GLU A 388 24.49 12.31 -21.74
N ALA A 389 25.63 12.65 -21.16
CA ALA A 389 26.58 11.68 -20.64
C ALA A 389 25.97 10.76 -19.56
N ALA A 390 25.15 11.30 -18.65
CA ALA A 390 24.45 10.50 -17.65
C ALA A 390 23.47 9.48 -18.27
N MET A 391 22.80 9.82 -19.37
CA MET A 391 21.89 8.89 -20.06
C MET A 391 22.68 7.79 -20.79
N ASP A 392 23.79 8.13 -21.43
CA ASP A 392 24.63 7.16 -22.15
C ASP A 392 25.23 6.11 -21.20
N ASP A 393 25.63 6.50 -19.99
CA ASP A 393 26.10 5.60 -18.93
C ASP A 393 25.04 4.53 -18.56
N PHE A 394 23.76 4.92 -18.43
CA PHE A 394 22.69 3.96 -18.19
C PHE A 394 22.48 2.99 -19.37
N HIS A 395 22.57 3.46 -20.61
CA HIS A 395 22.45 2.60 -21.78
C HIS A 395 23.60 1.58 -21.86
N GLU A 396 24.82 2.00 -21.54
CA GLU A 396 26.00 1.13 -21.52
C GLU A 396 25.84 0.04 -20.45
N LYS A 397 25.47 0.39 -19.23
CA LYS A 397 25.19 -0.58 -18.13
C LYS A 397 24.12 -1.62 -18.51
N LEU A 398 23.03 -1.19 -19.16
CA LEU A 398 21.98 -2.09 -19.63
C LEU A 398 22.48 -3.04 -20.72
N GLN A 399 23.30 -2.54 -21.66
CA GLN A 399 23.87 -3.37 -22.74
C GLN A 399 24.87 -4.38 -22.18
N GLU A 400 25.76 -3.97 -21.28
CA GLU A 400 26.70 -4.88 -20.60
C GLU A 400 25.99 -6.00 -19.84
N ALA A 401 24.91 -5.68 -19.10
CA ALA A 401 24.12 -6.67 -18.39
C ALA A 401 23.44 -7.66 -19.35
N LEU A 402 22.92 -7.20 -20.49
CA LEU A 402 22.33 -8.09 -21.50
C LEU A 402 23.36 -9.03 -22.13
N ASP A 403 24.54 -8.49 -22.48
CA ASP A 403 25.60 -9.29 -23.09
C ASP A 403 26.11 -10.35 -22.11
N ALA A 404 26.30 -10.01 -20.83
CA ALA A 404 26.65 -10.94 -19.78
C ALA A 404 25.59 -12.05 -19.57
N THR A 405 24.30 -11.70 -19.62
CA THR A 405 23.19 -12.66 -19.52
C THR A 405 23.20 -13.65 -20.67
N ARG A 406 23.41 -13.19 -21.90
CA ARG A 406 23.47 -14.05 -23.09
C ARG A 406 24.69 -14.96 -23.12
N ASP A 407 25.82 -14.47 -22.64
CA ASP A 407 27.03 -15.26 -22.53
C ASP A 407 26.90 -16.38 -21.47
N SER A 408 26.22 -16.10 -20.34
CA SER A 408 25.97 -17.11 -19.31
C SER A 408 24.92 -18.15 -19.73
N ALA A 409 23.85 -17.73 -20.43
CA ALA A 409 22.82 -18.65 -20.94
C ALA A 409 23.36 -19.67 -21.96
N SER A 410 24.49 -19.38 -22.62
CA SER A 410 25.15 -20.29 -23.54
C SER A 410 25.99 -21.39 -22.83
N ALA A 411 26.17 -21.29 -21.51
CA ALA A 411 27.14 -22.11 -20.77
C ALA A 411 26.59 -23.31 -20.00
N GLU A 412 25.30 -23.33 -19.61
CA GLU A 412 24.73 -24.48 -18.88
C GLU A 412 23.27 -24.77 -19.25
N PRO A 413 22.90 -26.02 -19.58
CA PRO A 413 21.49 -26.43 -19.58
C PRO A 413 21.00 -26.54 -18.14
N HIS A 414 19.94 -25.82 -17.80
CA HIS A 414 19.25 -25.93 -16.51
C HIS A 414 18.74 -27.38 -16.35
N GLU A 415 19.26 -28.10 -15.36
CA GLU A 415 18.64 -29.35 -14.94
C GLU A 415 17.33 -29.01 -14.21
N PRO A 416 16.19 -29.59 -14.65
CA PRO A 416 14.92 -29.35 -13.99
C PRO A 416 14.98 -29.84 -12.54
N ARG A 417 14.75 -28.95 -11.57
CA ARG A 417 14.57 -29.35 -10.18
C ARG A 417 13.41 -30.36 -10.09
N GLN A 418 13.73 -31.58 -9.66
CA GLN A 418 12.71 -32.61 -9.43
C GLN A 418 11.74 -32.09 -8.38
N ARG A 419 10.46 -32.03 -8.77
CA ARG A 419 9.36 -31.78 -7.84
C ARG A 419 9.40 -32.88 -6.78
N GLU A 420 9.64 -32.53 -5.52
CA GLU A 420 9.39 -33.45 -4.43
C GLU A 420 7.88 -33.76 -4.46
N VAL A 421 7.54 -34.95 -4.90
CA VAL A 421 6.18 -35.47 -4.77
C VAL A 421 5.95 -35.61 -3.27
N MET A 422 5.21 -34.70 -2.69
CA MET A 422 4.77 -34.87 -1.30
C MET A 422 4.00 -36.17 -1.23
N GLY A 423 4.65 -37.19 -0.67
CA GLY A 423 3.99 -38.44 -0.32
C GLY A 423 2.85 -38.18 0.66
N ALA A 424 1.86 -39.09 0.71
CA ALA A 424 0.82 -38.98 1.71
C ALA A 424 1.45 -38.84 3.10
N GLN A 425 1.23 -37.68 3.72
CA GLN A 425 1.73 -37.46 5.07
C GLN A 425 1.01 -38.43 6.01
N PRO A 426 1.72 -39.05 6.98
CA PRO A 426 1.06 -39.88 7.97
C PRO A 426 0.04 -39.03 8.74
N SER A 427 -1.14 -39.57 9.01
CA SER A 427 -2.15 -38.88 9.82
C SER A 427 -1.55 -38.55 11.17
N PRO A 428 -1.45 -37.27 11.55
CA PRO A 428 -0.93 -36.90 12.85
C PRO A 428 -1.87 -37.39 13.97
N ALA A 429 -1.32 -37.69 15.12
CA ALA A 429 -2.11 -37.96 16.32
C ALA A 429 -2.67 -36.64 16.85
N THR A 430 -3.98 -36.43 16.73
CA THR A 430 -4.67 -35.17 17.11
C THR A 430 -5.38 -35.27 18.46
N GLY A 431 -5.27 -36.41 19.16
CA GLY A 431 -5.89 -36.62 20.48
C GLY A 431 -5.22 -35.76 21.54
N VAL A 432 -6.02 -35.04 22.32
CA VAL A 432 -5.59 -34.25 23.48
C VAL A 432 -5.86 -35.02 24.77
N PRO A 433 -4.91 -35.09 25.72
CA PRO A 433 -5.13 -35.73 27.02
C PRO A 433 -6.34 -35.13 27.76
N LYS A 434 -7.12 -36.01 28.46
CA LYS A 434 -8.33 -35.56 29.13
C LYS A 434 -8.06 -34.51 30.21
N GLU A 435 -6.95 -34.59 30.88
CA GLU A 435 -6.52 -33.65 31.93
C GLU A 435 -6.37 -32.23 31.35
N ILE A 436 -5.89 -32.09 30.11
CA ILE A 436 -5.78 -30.82 29.42
C ILE A 436 -7.16 -30.30 29.03
N LEU A 437 -8.05 -31.17 28.56
CA LEU A 437 -9.42 -30.79 28.23
C LEU A 437 -10.21 -30.34 29.46
N ASP A 438 -10.00 -30.99 30.62
CA ASP A 438 -10.60 -30.61 31.90
C ASP A 438 -10.14 -29.18 32.30
N GLU A 439 -8.83 -28.89 32.25
CA GLU A 439 -8.29 -27.55 32.53
C GLU A 439 -8.86 -26.51 31.58
N LEU A 440 -8.92 -26.81 30.29
CA LEU A 440 -9.46 -25.87 29.27
C LEU A 440 -10.95 -25.60 29.52
N ASN A 441 -11.74 -26.60 29.88
CA ASN A 441 -13.16 -26.41 30.21
C ASN A 441 -13.33 -25.47 31.40
N ASP A 442 -12.51 -25.63 32.45
CA ASP A 442 -12.53 -24.74 33.61
C ASP A 442 -12.19 -23.30 33.23
N VAL A 443 -11.15 -23.09 32.40
CA VAL A 443 -10.76 -21.74 31.94
C VAL A 443 -11.85 -21.13 31.05
N LEU A 444 -12.44 -21.88 30.14
CA LEU A 444 -13.48 -21.39 29.22
C LEU A 444 -14.74 -20.89 29.94
N CYS A 445 -14.96 -21.33 31.15
CA CYS A 445 -16.08 -20.93 32.01
C CYS A 445 -15.69 -19.88 33.07
N ALA A 446 -14.41 -19.57 33.22
CA ALA A 446 -13.91 -18.60 34.19
C ALA A 446 -14.11 -17.16 33.74
N CYS A 447 -14.08 -16.24 34.67
CA CYS A 447 -13.96 -14.80 34.44
C CYS A 447 -13.33 -14.12 35.67
N PRO A 448 -12.78 -12.91 35.53
CA PRO A 448 -12.26 -12.13 36.66
C PRO A 448 -13.29 -11.91 37.77
N THR A 449 -12.82 -11.74 39.02
CA THR A 449 -13.69 -11.69 40.23
C THR A 449 -14.71 -10.55 40.19
N ASP A 450 -14.37 -9.42 39.57
CA ASP A 450 -15.19 -8.20 39.45
C ASP A 450 -15.96 -8.13 38.12
N PHE A 451 -15.96 -9.21 37.35
CA PHE A 451 -16.61 -9.25 36.05
C PHE A 451 -18.04 -9.80 36.18
N VAL A 452 -19.03 -8.96 35.93
CA VAL A 452 -20.46 -9.35 35.99
C VAL A 452 -20.89 -9.83 34.60
N ARG A 453 -21.13 -11.14 34.51
CA ARG A 453 -21.63 -11.74 33.26
C ARG A 453 -23.11 -11.46 33.06
N HIS A 454 -23.52 -11.38 31.79
CA HIS A 454 -24.93 -11.31 31.46
C HIS A 454 -25.65 -12.63 31.86
N PRO A 455 -26.83 -12.60 32.52
CA PRO A 455 -27.50 -13.83 33.05
C PRO A 455 -27.84 -14.89 31.99
N LYS A 456 -28.00 -14.48 30.70
CA LYS A 456 -28.17 -15.45 29.60
C LYS A 456 -26.88 -16.17 29.27
N LEU A 457 -25.73 -15.48 29.37
CA LEU A 457 -24.42 -16.08 29.15
C LEU A 457 -24.11 -17.11 30.23
N ASP A 458 -24.42 -16.82 31.52
CA ASP A 458 -24.27 -17.79 32.60
C ASP A 458 -24.98 -19.11 32.30
N ARG A 459 -26.22 -19.04 31.82
CA ARG A 459 -26.98 -20.24 31.46
C ARG A 459 -26.36 -21.04 30.32
N GLN A 460 -25.74 -20.36 29.36
CA GLN A 460 -25.04 -21.02 28.25
C GLN A 460 -23.77 -21.71 28.75
N LEU A 461 -23.00 -21.06 29.61
CA LEU A 461 -21.78 -21.62 30.16
C LEU A 461 -22.09 -22.81 31.10
N GLU A 462 -23.16 -22.71 31.91
CA GLU A 462 -23.65 -23.85 32.72
C GLU A 462 -24.11 -25.03 31.85
N ALA A 463 -24.75 -24.75 30.70
CA ALA A 463 -25.15 -25.78 29.76
C ALA A 463 -23.95 -26.45 29.10
N ARG A 464 -22.92 -25.66 28.76
CA ARG A 464 -21.65 -26.13 28.20
C ARG A 464 -20.91 -27.04 29.19
N ASN A 465 -20.79 -26.64 30.45
CA ASN A 465 -20.21 -27.47 31.49
C ASN A 465 -20.93 -28.81 31.65
N ARG A 466 -22.26 -28.79 31.72
CA ARG A 466 -23.04 -30.04 31.84
C ARG A 466 -22.83 -30.95 30.64
N MET A 467 -22.81 -30.38 29.42
CA MET A 467 -22.53 -31.13 28.19
C MET A 467 -21.17 -31.82 28.26
N TYR A 468 -20.14 -31.10 28.72
CA TYR A 468 -18.81 -31.67 28.89
C TYR A 468 -18.76 -32.78 29.93
N ASP A 469 -19.40 -32.58 31.09
CA ASP A 469 -19.49 -33.61 32.18
C ASP A 469 -20.21 -34.88 31.71
N ASP A 470 -21.23 -34.74 30.86
CA ASP A 470 -21.97 -35.85 30.27
C ASP A 470 -21.16 -36.57 29.15
N GLY A 471 -19.98 -36.08 28.80
CA GLY A 471 -19.11 -36.64 27.76
C GLY A 471 -19.55 -36.31 26.32
N GLU A 472 -20.39 -35.30 26.16
CA GLU A 472 -20.86 -34.79 24.88
C GLU A 472 -20.23 -33.41 24.62
N VAL A 473 -19.96 -33.09 23.36
CA VAL A 473 -19.46 -31.78 22.95
C VAL A 473 -20.17 -31.34 21.68
N ASP A 474 -20.62 -30.09 21.65
CA ASP A 474 -21.07 -29.48 20.40
C ASP A 474 -19.87 -28.90 19.61
N TRP A 475 -20.16 -28.42 18.40
CA TRP A 475 -19.13 -27.85 17.53
C TRP A 475 -18.39 -26.68 18.20
N ALA A 476 -19.10 -25.80 18.88
CA ALA A 476 -18.54 -24.59 19.49
C ALA A 476 -17.61 -24.90 20.66
N LEU A 477 -17.96 -25.86 21.50
CA LEU A 477 -17.09 -26.31 22.58
C LEU A 477 -15.86 -27.04 22.04
N ALA A 478 -16.03 -27.91 21.03
CA ALA A 478 -14.93 -28.60 20.37
C ALA A 478 -13.94 -27.62 19.71
N GLU A 479 -14.44 -26.59 19.02
CA GLU A 479 -13.62 -25.52 18.44
C GLU A 479 -12.83 -24.78 19.55
N SER A 480 -13.49 -24.37 20.60
CA SER A 480 -12.86 -23.65 21.72
C SER A 480 -11.76 -24.48 22.39
N MET A 481 -12.00 -25.80 22.57
CA MET A 481 -11.00 -26.73 23.12
C MET A 481 -9.83 -26.95 22.16
N ALA A 482 -10.09 -27.02 20.83
CA ALA A 482 -9.05 -27.12 19.83
C ALA A 482 -8.17 -25.85 19.83
N PHE A 483 -8.77 -24.67 19.88
CA PHE A 483 -8.01 -23.42 20.00
C PHE A 483 -7.19 -23.37 21.29
N GLY A 484 -7.79 -23.73 22.42
CA GLY A 484 -7.09 -23.79 23.71
C GLY A 484 -5.89 -24.76 23.70
N SER A 485 -6.01 -25.91 23.05
CA SER A 485 -4.90 -26.88 22.93
C SER A 485 -3.77 -26.37 22.04
N ILE A 486 -4.09 -25.70 20.92
CA ILE A 486 -3.11 -25.07 20.00
C ILE A 486 -2.35 -23.94 20.73
N LEU A 487 -3.08 -23.09 21.48
CA LEU A 487 -2.46 -22.01 22.26
C LEU A 487 -1.53 -22.56 23.36
N ARG A 488 -1.89 -23.66 24.00
CA ARG A 488 -1.02 -24.35 24.98
C ARG A 488 0.27 -24.88 24.39
N GLU A 489 0.27 -25.22 23.09
CA GLU A 489 1.48 -25.60 22.34
C GLU A 489 2.35 -24.38 21.95
N GLY A 490 1.93 -23.17 22.31
CA GLY A 490 2.64 -21.93 22.00
C GLY A 490 2.39 -21.41 20.59
N GLN A 491 1.41 -21.95 19.87
CA GLN A 491 1.07 -21.51 18.53
C GLN A 491 0.01 -20.40 18.58
N ALA A 492 0.26 -19.29 17.90
CA ALA A 492 -0.66 -18.18 17.83
C ALA A 492 -1.89 -18.50 16.96
N ILE A 493 -3.02 -17.88 17.27
CA ILE A 493 -4.26 -17.99 16.50
C ILE A 493 -4.75 -16.59 16.13
N ARG A 494 -5.11 -16.40 14.86
CA ARG A 494 -5.85 -15.24 14.37
C ARG A 494 -7.13 -15.70 13.69
N LEU A 495 -8.27 -15.30 14.25
CA LEU A 495 -9.60 -15.55 13.71
C LEU A 495 -10.29 -14.22 13.42
N ALA A 496 -10.72 -14.02 12.18
CA ALA A 496 -11.46 -12.84 11.78
C ALA A 496 -12.63 -13.19 10.85
N GLY A 497 -13.67 -12.39 10.94
CA GLY A 497 -14.89 -12.54 10.13
C GLY A 497 -16.00 -11.68 10.71
N GLN A 498 -17.14 -11.62 10.03
CA GLN A 498 -18.30 -10.89 10.51
C GLN A 498 -18.88 -11.61 11.75
N ASP A 499 -19.03 -10.89 12.87
CA ASP A 499 -19.56 -11.40 14.14
C ASP A 499 -18.77 -12.58 14.74
N SER A 500 -17.48 -12.76 14.38
CA SER A 500 -16.67 -13.94 14.78
C SER A 500 -16.41 -14.00 16.28
N ARG A 501 -16.37 -12.88 17.00
CA ARG A 501 -16.15 -12.84 18.47
C ARG A 501 -17.26 -13.54 19.23
N ARG A 502 -18.49 -13.43 18.77
CA ARG A 502 -19.66 -14.13 19.35
C ARG A 502 -20.01 -15.39 18.58
N GLY A 503 -19.73 -15.40 17.28
CA GLY A 503 -20.25 -16.32 16.29
C GLY A 503 -21.64 -15.91 15.80
N THR A 504 -21.89 -16.04 14.51
CA THR A 504 -23.16 -15.66 13.87
C THR A 504 -24.38 -16.28 14.55
N PHE A 505 -24.25 -17.53 14.97
CA PHE A 505 -25.34 -18.28 15.62
C PHE A 505 -25.35 -18.16 17.14
N SER A 506 -24.63 -17.19 17.73
CA SER A 506 -24.47 -17.05 19.19
C SER A 506 -23.92 -18.34 19.84
N HIS A 507 -22.99 -18.99 19.16
CA HIS A 507 -22.47 -20.31 19.53
C HIS A 507 -21.08 -20.22 20.17
N ARG A 508 -20.21 -19.29 19.70
CA ARG A 508 -18.79 -19.23 20.12
C ARG A 508 -18.60 -18.50 21.45
N HIS A 509 -18.99 -17.24 21.55
CA HIS A 509 -18.75 -16.39 22.72
C HIS A 509 -17.30 -16.42 23.19
N SER A 510 -16.35 -16.18 22.29
CA SER A 510 -14.92 -16.14 22.65
C SER A 510 -14.52 -14.89 23.44
N THR A 511 -15.36 -13.86 23.41
CA THR A 511 -15.19 -12.63 24.18
C THR A 511 -16.46 -12.35 24.96
N PHE A 512 -16.33 -12.21 26.28
CA PHE A 512 -17.39 -11.79 27.16
C PHE A 512 -17.36 -10.26 27.33
N VAL A 513 -18.54 -9.67 27.54
CA VAL A 513 -18.67 -8.24 27.83
C VAL A 513 -19.33 -8.12 29.20
N CYS A 514 -18.67 -7.40 30.11
CA CYS A 514 -19.19 -7.20 31.46
C CYS A 514 -20.49 -6.41 31.42
N TYR A 515 -21.53 -6.93 32.07
CA TYR A 515 -22.87 -6.36 32.05
C TYR A 515 -22.98 -4.98 32.72
N GLU A 516 -22.07 -4.66 33.65
CA GLU A 516 -22.07 -3.39 34.37
C GLU A 516 -21.05 -2.39 33.85
N SER A 517 -19.84 -2.83 33.51
CA SER A 517 -18.74 -1.94 33.12
C SER A 517 -18.52 -1.84 31.62
N GLY A 518 -19.01 -2.80 30.83
CA GLY A 518 -18.68 -2.93 29.41
C GLY A 518 -17.25 -3.43 29.13
N ALA A 519 -16.49 -3.79 30.16
CA ALA A 519 -15.15 -4.35 29.99
C ALA A 519 -15.22 -5.70 29.26
N GLU A 520 -14.21 -5.98 28.44
CA GLU A 520 -14.11 -7.22 27.69
C GLU A 520 -13.16 -8.21 28.36
N HIS A 521 -13.48 -9.50 28.26
CA HIS A 521 -12.64 -10.59 28.71
C HIS A 521 -12.73 -11.77 27.76
N SER A 522 -11.60 -12.37 27.42
CA SER A 522 -11.51 -13.57 26.58
C SER A 522 -10.78 -14.67 27.32
N PRO A 523 -11.46 -15.75 27.71
CA PRO A 523 -10.82 -16.85 28.43
C PRO A 523 -9.68 -17.53 27.69
N LEU A 524 -9.79 -17.63 26.35
CA LEU A 524 -8.72 -18.16 25.52
C LEU A 524 -7.50 -17.22 25.42
N ALA A 525 -7.69 -15.91 25.63
CA ALA A 525 -6.56 -14.98 25.70
C ALA A 525 -5.72 -15.22 26.97
N ASP A 526 -6.35 -15.59 28.06
CA ASP A 526 -5.63 -15.97 29.30
C ASP A 526 -4.79 -17.25 29.09
N VAL A 527 -5.30 -18.21 28.29
CA VAL A 527 -4.51 -19.39 27.87
C VAL A 527 -3.32 -19.00 27.04
N ALA A 528 -3.51 -18.10 26.07
CA ALA A 528 -2.44 -17.61 25.20
C ALA A 528 -1.35 -16.91 26.02
N GLU A 529 -1.71 -15.99 26.91
CA GLU A 529 -0.78 -15.25 27.78
C GLU A 529 0.02 -16.22 28.68
N ALA A 530 -0.67 -17.20 29.31
CA ALA A 530 -0.03 -18.18 30.17
C ALA A 530 1.02 -19.04 29.44
N HIS A 531 0.93 -19.19 28.12
CA HIS A 531 1.84 -19.99 27.27
C HIS A 531 2.73 -19.14 26.36
N GLY A 532 2.79 -17.82 26.56
CA GLY A 532 3.69 -16.91 25.84
C GLY A 532 3.37 -16.80 24.34
N THR A 533 2.10 -16.93 23.97
CA THR A 533 1.61 -16.80 22.60
C THR A 533 0.48 -15.77 22.51
N ASN A 534 -0.08 -15.59 21.31
CA ASN A 534 -1.10 -14.59 21.06
C ASN A 534 -2.39 -15.20 20.51
N LEU A 535 -3.50 -14.62 20.94
CA LEU A 535 -4.83 -14.87 20.38
C LEU A 535 -5.42 -13.56 19.86
N TRP A 536 -5.73 -13.51 18.60
CA TRP A 536 -6.43 -12.39 17.96
C TRP A 536 -7.78 -12.88 17.41
N ILE A 537 -8.87 -12.41 18.00
CA ILE A 537 -10.22 -12.66 17.48
C ILE A 537 -10.89 -11.31 17.22
N TYR A 538 -11.22 -11.06 15.96
CA TYR A 538 -11.77 -9.78 15.53
C TYR A 538 -13.06 -9.95 14.73
N ASP A 539 -14.01 -9.07 14.99
CA ASP A 539 -15.11 -8.86 14.07
C ASP A 539 -14.60 -8.02 12.90
N SER A 540 -14.81 -8.48 11.67
CA SER A 540 -14.44 -7.77 10.46
C SER A 540 -15.49 -6.72 10.08
N LEU A 541 -15.10 -5.82 9.13
CA LEU A 541 -16.10 -5.08 8.38
C LEU A 541 -16.99 -6.05 7.58
N LEU A 542 -18.14 -5.57 7.11
CA LEU A 542 -19.08 -6.34 6.30
C LEU A 542 -18.57 -6.41 4.86
N SER A 543 -17.56 -7.23 4.65
CA SER A 543 -16.91 -7.54 3.37
C SER A 543 -16.33 -8.95 3.43
N GLU A 544 -16.43 -9.69 2.36
CA GLU A 544 -15.78 -10.98 2.18
C GLU A 544 -14.44 -10.82 1.46
N TYR A 545 -14.41 -10.01 0.40
CA TYR A 545 -13.26 -9.88 -0.49
C TYR A 545 -12.02 -9.30 0.22
N ALA A 546 -12.12 -8.07 0.74
CA ALA A 546 -10.99 -7.45 1.43
C ALA A 546 -10.64 -8.18 2.72
N ALA A 547 -11.63 -8.70 3.46
CA ALA A 547 -11.39 -9.42 4.69
C ALA A 547 -10.60 -10.71 4.46
N LEU A 548 -10.98 -11.54 3.48
CA LEU A 548 -10.20 -12.73 3.12
C LEU A 548 -8.83 -12.37 2.56
N GLY A 549 -8.74 -11.36 1.68
CA GLY A 549 -7.47 -10.91 1.12
C GLY A 549 -6.47 -10.47 2.19
N PHE A 550 -6.97 -9.80 3.24
CA PHE A 550 -6.15 -9.41 4.38
C PHE A 550 -5.63 -10.62 5.16
N GLU A 551 -6.50 -11.57 5.51
CA GLU A 551 -6.10 -12.77 6.25
C GLU A 551 -5.17 -13.67 5.42
N TYR A 552 -5.37 -13.74 4.10
CA TYR A 552 -4.43 -14.39 3.19
C TYR A 552 -3.05 -13.73 3.25
N GLY A 553 -2.99 -12.40 3.12
CA GLY A 553 -1.73 -11.65 3.25
C GLY A 553 -1.05 -11.84 4.59
N TYR A 554 -1.85 -11.87 5.67
CA TYR A 554 -1.35 -12.14 7.02
C TYR A 554 -0.69 -13.53 7.12
N SER A 555 -1.33 -14.55 6.55
CA SER A 555 -0.84 -15.94 6.58
C SER A 555 0.45 -16.14 5.79
N LEU A 556 0.69 -15.36 4.74
CA LEU A 556 1.93 -15.43 3.95
C LEU A 556 3.16 -15.03 4.77
N VAL A 557 3.01 -14.09 5.70
CA VAL A 557 4.10 -13.55 6.52
C VAL A 557 4.23 -14.27 7.86
N ASN A 558 3.13 -14.77 8.40
CA ASN A 558 3.13 -15.51 9.67
C ASN A 558 2.63 -16.95 9.52
N PRO A 559 3.43 -17.83 8.87
CA PRO A 559 3.05 -19.22 8.63
C PRO A 559 3.00 -20.08 9.90
N SER A 560 3.51 -19.59 11.03
CA SER A 560 3.46 -20.26 12.32
C SER A 560 2.15 -20.02 13.08
N ALA A 561 1.34 -19.05 12.68
CA ALA A 561 0.03 -18.81 13.25
C ALA A 561 -1.07 -19.60 12.52
N LEU A 562 -2.07 -20.06 13.25
CA LEU A 562 -3.32 -20.52 12.66
C LEU A 562 -4.15 -19.31 12.28
N VAL A 563 -4.20 -18.98 11.00
CA VAL A 563 -4.98 -17.85 10.46
C VAL A 563 -6.29 -18.35 9.87
N ILE A 564 -7.39 -17.80 10.33
CA ILE A 564 -8.75 -18.23 9.96
C ILE A 564 -9.56 -17.00 9.55
N TRP A 565 -10.11 -17.04 8.33
CA TRP A 565 -11.21 -16.18 7.94
C TRP A 565 -12.52 -16.96 7.96
N GLU A 566 -13.53 -16.44 8.64
CA GLU A 566 -14.86 -17.05 8.76
C GLU A 566 -15.89 -16.26 7.96
N ALA A 567 -16.50 -16.89 6.96
CA ALA A 567 -17.70 -16.34 6.32
C ALA A 567 -18.86 -16.35 7.31
N GLN A 568 -19.67 -15.27 7.37
CA GLN A 568 -20.83 -15.20 8.26
C GLN A 568 -21.82 -16.35 8.03
N PHE A 569 -22.12 -16.63 6.75
CA PHE A 569 -22.77 -17.84 6.26
C PHE A 569 -21.92 -18.40 5.11
N GLY A 570 -21.84 -19.72 5.00
CA GLY A 570 -21.11 -20.37 3.90
C GLY A 570 -21.53 -19.91 2.50
N ASP A 571 -22.79 -19.48 2.36
CA ASP A 571 -23.31 -18.90 1.12
C ASP A 571 -22.56 -17.65 0.65
N PHE A 572 -21.99 -16.88 1.57
CA PHE A 572 -21.32 -15.61 1.26
C PHE A 572 -19.84 -15.78 0.91
N MET A 573 -19.26 -16.97 1.09
CA MET A 573 -17.87 -17.25 0.74
C MET A 573 -17.57 -16.91 -0.73
N ASN A 574 -18.55 -17.07 -1.63
CA ASN A 574 -18.38 -16.76 -3.05
C ASN A 574 -18.12 -15.26 -3.33
N GLY A 575 -18.45 -14.36 -2.39
CA GLY A 575 -18.06 -12.95 -2.46
C GLY A 575 -16.55 -12.71 -2.38
N ALA A 576 -15.81 -13.68 -1.83
CA ALA A 576 -14.34 -13.65 -1.73
C ALA A 576 -13.64 -14.54 -2.76
N GLN A 577 -14.33 -15.12 -3.71
CA GLN A 577 -13.79 -16.11 -4.64
C GLN A 577 -12.67 -15.56 -5.56
N ILE A 578 -12.50 -14.25 -5.63
CA ILE A 578 -11.42 -13.60 -6.38
C ILE A 578 -10.05 -13.85 -5.74
N ILE A 579 -10.00 -13.91 -4.41
CA ILE A 579 -8.80 -14.29 -3.64
C ILE A 579 -8.60 -15.79 -3.70
#